data_2812cd294500f93bd1e0317bc5a8c63f
#
_entry.id   2812cd294500f93bd1e0317bc5a8c63f
#
_cell.length_a   1.000
_cell.length_b   1.000
_cell.length_c   1.000
_cell.angle_alpha   90.00
_cell.angle_beta   90.00
_cell.angle_gamma   90.00
#
_symmetry.space_group_name_H-M   'P 1'
#
loop_
_entity.id
_entity.type
_entity.pdbx_description
1 polymer ?
#
loop_
_entity_poly.entity_id
_entity_poly.type
_entity_poly.pdbx_seq_one_letter_code
_entity_poly.pdbx_strand_id
1 'polypeptide(L)'
;MKKLFAVLMIAALAVGCCSACRMRVKNAKPLEGTMWHLVKIGGESYTFPADEFNIILNENSLGGRGACNSLLGQYATGDKFALRFSHLGSTKMLCPHNEDLEMKMIQILSQTTHYDIDYDMLMLISEGTVLAVFKAQTQENK
;
A
#
# COMPACT_ATOMS: atom_id res chain seq x y z
N MET A 1 -29.28 31.88 -29.72
CA MET A 1 -27.84 31.56 -29.97
C MET A 1 -26.97 31.63 -28.71
N LYS A 2 -27.17 32.61 -27.81
CA LYS A 2 -26.34 32.73 -26.58
C LYS A 2 -26.51 31.54 -25.57
N LYS A 3 -27.70 30.92 -25.54
CA LYS A 3 -27.97 29.76 -24.64
C LYS A 3 -27.37 28.42 -25.11
N LEU A 4 -27.16 28.26 -26.40
CA LEU A 4 -26.51 27.03 -26.95
C LEU A 4 -24.99 27.01 -26.67
N PHE A 5 -24.34 28.17 -26.63
CA PHE A 5 -22.90 28.26 -26.32
C PHE A 5 -22.61 27.95 -24.85
N ALA A 6 -23.51 28.30 -23.93
CA ALA A 6 -23.34 28.00 -22.51
C ALA A 6 -23.44 26.48 -22.20
N VAL A 7 -24.31 25.76 -22.91
CA VAL A 7 -24.46 24.30 -22.72
C VAL A 7 -23.27 23.53 -23.29
N LEU A 8 -22.67 24.00 -24.38
CA LEU A 8 -21.45 23.39 -24.96
C LEU A 8 -20.21 23.59 -24.08
N MET A 9 -20.10 24.71 -23.37
CA MET A 9 -19.00 24.96 -22.44
C MET A 9 -19.06 24.10 -21.17
N ILE A 10 -20.26 23.80 -20.68
CA ILE A 10 -20.44 22.95 -19.49
C ILE A 10 -20.13 21.47 -19.81
N ALA A 11 -20.42 21.02 -21.02
CA ALA A 11 -20.11 19.65 -21.45
C ALA A 11 -18.58 19.40 -21.60
N ALA A 12 -17.80 20.42 -21.93
CA ALA A 12 -16.34 20.29 -22.07
C ALA A 12 -15.60 20.16 -20.74
N LEU A 13 -16.16 20.66 -19.63
CA LEU A 13 -15.55 20.57 -18.30
C LEU A 13 -15.74 19.20 -17.61
N ALA A 14 -16.72 18.40 -18.04
CA ALA A 14 -17.00 17.09 -17.45
C ALA A 14 -16.08 15.97 -17.96
N VAL A 15 -15.40 16.14 -19.09
CA VAL A 15 -14.55 15.10 -19.72
C VAL A 15 -13.13 15.10 -19.14
N GLY A 16 -12.68 16.18 -18.52
CA GLY A 16 -11.31 16.31 -18.00
C GLY A 16 -10.99 15.50 -16.75
N CYS A 17 -12.00 15.18 -15.94
CA CYS A 17 -11.75 14.52 -14.65
C CYS A 17 -11.55 12.98 -14.78
N CYS A 18 -12.04 12.36 -15.85
CA CYS A 18 -12.02 10.91 -16.02
C CYS A 18 -10.70 10.36 -16.58
N SER A 19 -9.94 11.18 -17.30
CA SER A 19 -8.68 10.74 -17.92
C SER A 19 -7.51 10.68 -16.91
N ALA A 20 -7.45 11.57 -15.94
CA ALA A 20 -6.41 11.56 -14.91
C ALA A 20 -6.55 10.35 -13.95
N CYS A 21 -7.79 10.03 -13.53
CA CYS A 21 -8.06 8.81 -12.76
C CYS A 21 -7.73 7.54 -13.55
N ARG A 22 -8.00 7.52 -14.86
CA ARG A 22 -7.72 6.35 -15.70
C ARG A 22 -6.24 6.13 -15.95
N MET A 23 -5.42 7.19 -15.99
CA MET A 23 -3.96 7.08 -16.09
C MET A 23 -3.33 6.60 -14.79
N ARG A 24 -3.87 6.99 -13.63
CA ARG A 24 -3.38 6.57 -12.31
C ARG A 24 -3.46 5.05 -12.14
N VAL A 25 -4.57 4.45 -12.54
CA VAL A 25 -4.78 2.99 -12.46
C VAL A 25 -3.88 2.21 -13.46
N LYS A 26 -3.57 2.79 -14.62
CA LYS A 26 -2.78 2.12 -15.67
C LYS A 26 -1.30 1.94 -15.33
N ASN A 27 -0.76 2.80 -14.46
CA ASN A 27 0.67 2.82 -14.13
C ASN A 27 0.97 2.37 -12.69
N ALA A 28 -0.07 2.00 -11.93
CA ALA A 28 0.10 1.48 -10.58
C ALA A 28 0.75 0.09 -10.61
N LYS A 29 1.68 -0.16 -9.70
CA LYS A 29 2.24 -1.49 -9.49
C LYS A 29 1.14 -2.42 -8.98
N PRO A 30 1.12 -3.71 -9.39
CA PRO A 30 0.15 -4.65 -8.86
C PRO A 30 0.33 -4.85 -7.36
N LEU A 31 -0.77 -5.02 -6.63
CA LEU A 31 -0.72 -5.31 -5.20
C LEU A 31 0.02 -6.63 -4.92
N GLU A 32 -0.29 -7.65 -5.70
CA GLU A 32 0.31 -8.98 -5.60
C GLU A 32 1.60 -9.09 -6.42
N GLY A 33 2.55 -9.88 -5.94
CA GLY A 33 3.83 -10.11 -6.60
C GLY A 33 4.83 -8.96 -6.51
N THR A 34 4.44 -7.84 -5.93
CA THR A 34 5.32 -6.70 -5.70
C THR A 34 5.90 -6.78 -4.29
N MET A 35 7.22 -6.60 -4.17
CA MET A 35 7.87 -6.42 -2.87
C MET A 35 7.66 -4.96 -2.43
N TRP A 36 6.94 -4.76 -1.35
CA TRP A 36 6.58 -3.48 -0.78
C TRP A 36 7.44 -3.16 0.43
N HIS A 37 8.21 -2.09 0.38
CA HIS A 37 9.12 -1.63 1.43
C HIS A 37 8.49 -0.52 2.25
N LEU A 38 8.50 -0.64 3.57
CA LEU A 38 7.95 0.37 4.47
C LEU A 38 8.75 1.67 4.38
N VAL A 39 8.05 2.79 4.15
CA VAL A 39 8.67 4.13 4.09
C VAL A 39 8.05 5.14 5.05
N LYS A 40 6.79 4.91 5.50
CA LYS A 40 6.12 5.77 6.49
C LYS A 40 5.21 4.99 7.41
N ILE A 41 5.14 5.43 8.66
CA ILE A 41 4.14 5.03 9.65
C ILE A 41 3.58 6.29 10.31
N GLY A 42 2.25 6.46 10.26
CA GLY A 42 1.57 7.54 10.97
C GLY A 42 2.09 8.95 10.64
N GLY A 43 2.64 9.15 9.43
CA GLY A 43 3.22 10.44 9.00
C GLY A 43 4.74 10.55 9.19
N GLU A 44 5.36 9.72 10.01
CA GLU A 44 6.82 9.66 10.18
C GLU A 44 7.48 8.86 9.05
N SER A 45 8.56 9.38 8.48
CA SER A 45 9.31 8.73 7.41
C SER A 45 10.47 7.92 7.97
N TYR A 46 10.70 6.76 7.36
CA TYR A 46 11.75 5.81 7.76
C TYR A 46 12.60 5.42 6.54
N THR A 47 13.83 5.04 6.81
CA THR A 47 14.74 4.45 5.82
C THR A 47 15.36 3.22 6.43
N PHE A 48 15.19 2.06 5.78
CA PHE A 48 15.67 0.77 6.24
C PHE A 48 16.57 0.12 5.19
N PRO A 49 17.41 -0.85 5.60
CA PRO A 49 18.05 -1.77 4.66
C PRO A 49 17.03 -2.46 3.76
N ALA A 50 17.44 -2.83 2.54
CA ALA A 50 16.54 -3.39 1.52
C ALA A 50 15.86 -4.72 1.92
N ASP A 51 16.40 -5.42 2.88
CA ASP A 51 15.90 -6.71 3.38
C ASP A 51 15.09 -6.60 4.68
N GLU A 52 14.90 -5.37 5.22
CA GLU A 52 14.10 -5.12 6.41
C GLU A 52 12.77 -4.43 6.07
N PHE A 53 11.77 -4.58 6.93
CA PHE A 53 10.46 -3.91 6.87
C PHE A 53 9.79 -3.95 5.48
N ASN A 54 9.67 -5.14 4.94
CA ASN A 54 9.01 -5.39 3.66
C ASN A 54 7.86 -6.37 3.79
N ILE A 55 6.94 -6.32 2.83
CA ILE A 55 5.84 -7.29 2.66
C ILE A 55 5.71 -7.67 1.19
N ILE A 56 5.26 -8.88 0.95
CA ILE A 56 4.83 -9.38 -0.35
C ILE A 56 3.52 -10.15 -0.17
N LEU A 57 2.60 -9.94 -1.10
CA LEU A 57 1.30 -10.61 -1.13
C LEU A 57 1.24 -11.51 -2.35
N ASN A 58 0.94 -12.79 -2.13
CA ASN A 58 0.79 -13.77 -3.20
C ASN A 58 -0.26 -14.81 -2.79
N GLU A 59 -1.22 -15.10 -3.66
CA GLU A 59 -2.15 -16.23 -3.52
C GLU A 59 -2.80 -16.30 -2.12
N ASN A 60 -3.33 -15.19 -1.63
CA ASN A 60 -3.93 -15.01 -0.30
C ASN A 60 -2.95 -15.14 0.89
N SER A 61 -1.66 -15.24 0.63
CA SER A 61 -0.61 -15.32 1.65
C SER A 61 0.16 -14.01 1.75
N LEU A 62 0.43 -13.59 2.98
CA LEU A 62 1.35 -12.52 3.30
C LEU A 62 2.69 -13.14 3.70
N GLY A 63 3.75 -12.76 3.03
CA GLY A 63 5.13 -12.95 3.46
C GLY A 63 5.81 -11.61 3.69
N GLY A 64 6.95 -11.62 4.35
CA GLY A 64 7.72 -10.41 4.54
C GLY A 64 8.75 -10.51 5.65
N ARG A 65 9.31 -9.38 6.00
CA ARG A 65 10.30 -9.25 7.07
C ARG A 65 10.04 -7.98 7.88
N GLY A 66 10.14 -8.08 9.19
CA GLY A 66 10.22 -6.95 10.10
C GLY A 66 11.66 -6.48 10.26
N ALA A 67 12.07 -6.16 11.48
CA ALA A 67 13.47 -5.77 11.78
C ALA A 67 14.44 -6.93 11.50
N CYS A 68 14.23 -8.07 12.10
CA CYS A 68 15.02 -9.28 11.87
C CYS A 68 14.13 -10.53 11.73
N ASN A 69 12.87 -10.43 12.13
CA ASN A 69 11.92 -11.54 12.09
C ASN A 69 11.22 -11.66 10.74
N SER A 70 10.97 -12.90 10.31
CA SER A 70 10.10 -13.17 9.18
C SER A 70 8.65 -12.95 9.58
N LEU A 71 7.90 -12.24 8.73
CA LEU A 71 6.47 -12.01 8.85
C LEU A 71 5.72 -13.01 7.98
N LEU A 72 4.62 -13.52 8.49
CA LEU A 72 3.70 -14.37 7.73
C LEU A 72 2.26 -14.09 8.16
N GLY A 73 1.35 -14.39 7.25
CA GLY A 73 -0.07 -14.22 7.48
C GLY A 73 -0.87 -14.59 6.25
N GLN A 74 -2.13 -14.22 6.30
CA GLN A 74 -3.05 -14.32 5.17
C GLN A 74 -3.67 -12.96 4.91
N TYR A 75 -4.15 -12.76 3.69
CA TYR A 75 -4.93 -11.57 3.34
C TYR A 75 -6.12 -11.94 2.47
N ALA A 76 -7.10 -11.07 2.47
CA ALA A 76 -8.25 -11.11 1.58
C ALA A 76 -8.51 -9.71 1.02
N THR A 77 -8.82 -9.65 -0.27
CA THR A 77 -9.26 -8.43 -0.94
C THR A 77 -10.76 -8.49 -1.21
N GLY A 78 -11.38 -7.33 -1.34
CA GLY A 78 -12.80 -7.21 -1.65
C GLY A 78 -13.10 -6.00 -2.50
N ASP A 79 -14.38 -5.68 -2.65
CA ASP A 79 -14.83 -4.52 -3.40
C ASP A 79 -14.29 -3.22 -2.79
N LYS A 80 -14.19 -2.16 -3.63
CA LYS A 80 -13.77 -0.82 -3.22
C LYS A 80 -12.40 -0.79 -2.54
N PHE A 81 -11.45 -1.60 -3.02
CA PHE A 81 -10.10 -1.71 -2.45
C PHE A 81 -10.05 -2.16 -0.98
N ALA A 82 -11.03 -2.96 -0.55
CA ALA A 82 -10.97 -3.60 0.75
C ALA A 82 -9.77 -4.55 0.81
N LEU A 83 -9.03 -4.49 1.93
CA LEU A 83 -7.89 -5.35 2.22
C LEU A 83 -7.88 -5.65 3.71
N ARG A 84 -7.85 -6.91 4.06
CA ARG A 84 -7.77 -7.37 5.45
C ARG A 84 -6.72 -8.44 5.59
N PHE A 85 -5.95 -8.33 6.65
CA PHE A 85 -4.96 -9.33 7.03
C PHE A 85 -5.48 -10.17 8.20
N SER A 86 -5.08 -11.42 8.22
CA SER A 86 -5.44 -12.38 9.26
C SER A 86 -4.30 -13.37 9.51
N HIS A 87 -4.37 -14.12 10.61
CA HIS A 87 -3.36 -15.11 10.99
C HIS A 87 -1.93 -14.55 10.96
N LEU A 88 -1.80 -13.27 11.36
CA LEU A 88 -0.51 -12.59 11.39
C LEU A 88 0.39 -13.20 12.47
N GLY A 89 1.62 -13.44 12.10
CA GLY A 89 2.66 -13.95 12.99
C GLY A 89 4.04 -13.51 12.54
N SER A 90 4.99 -13.61 13.46
CA SER A 90 6.42 -13.44 13.16
C SER A 90 7.24 -14.47 13.90
N THR A 91 8.44 -14.74 13.39
CA THR A 91 9.46 -15.46 14.16
C THR A 91 9.83 -14.63 15.39
N LYS A 92 10.39 -15.26 16.42
CA LYS A 92 10.76 -14.58 17.67
C LYS A 92 12.27 -14.65 17.90
N MET A 93 13.02 -14.07 17.00
CA MET A 93 14.45 -13.83 17.23
C MET A 93 14.60 -12.53 18.02
N LEU A 94 15.62 -12.45 18.85
CA LEU A 94 15.97 -11.22 19.55
C LEU A 94 16.61 -10.27 18.52
N CYS A 95 15.89 -9.23 18.14
CA CYS A 95 16.40 -8.20 17.24
C CYS A 95 17.19 -7.16 18.07
N PRO A 96 18.40 -6.84 17.68
CA PRO A 96 19.19 -5.84 18.41
C PRO A 96 18.63 -4.43 18.27
N HIS A 97 17.79 -4.19 17.24
CA HIS A 97 17.22 -2.88 16.90
C HIS A 97 15.81 -3.03 16.33
N ASN A 98 14.96 -1.99 16.51
CA ASN A 98 13.67 -1.82 15.86
C ASN A 98 12.58 -2.86 16.19
N GLU A 99 12.68 -3.58 17.31
CA GLU A 99 11.67 -4.55 17.75
C GLU A 99 10.30 -3.88 17.95
N ASP A 100 10.26 -2.70 18.56
CA ASP A 100 9.03 -1.93 18.77
C ASP A 100 8.36 -1.56 17.44
N LEU A 101 9.16 -1.26 16.42
CA LEU A 101 8.68 -0.91 15.10
C LEU A 101 8.12 -2.13 14.36
N GLU A 102 8.69 -3.30 14.56
CA GLU A 102 8.15 -4.57 14.04
C GLU A 102 6.77 -4.86 14.63
N MET A 103 6.61 -4.71 15.95
CA MET A 103 5.30 -4.86 16.61
C MET A 103 4.29 -3.85 16.08
N LYS A 104 4.70 -2.59 15.88
CA LYS A 104 3.86 -1.55 15.30
C LYS A 104 3.44 -1.87 13.87
N MET A 105 4.33 -2.44 13.06
CA MET A 105 4.01 -2.91 11.70
C MET A 105 2.96 -4.02 11.72
N ILE A 106 3.09 -5.02 12.58
CA ILE A 106 2.10 -6.10 12.74
C ILE A 106 0.74 -5.54 13.18
N GLN A 107 0.74 -4.59 14.11
CA GLN A 107 -0.48 -3.91 14.55
C GLN A 107 -1.16 -3.17 13.39
N ILE A 108 -0.41 -2.43 12.57
CA ILE A 108 -0.93 -1.73 11.38
C ILE A 108 -1.56 -2.71 10.40
N LEU A 109 -0.88 -3.82 10.09
CA LEU A 109 -1.43 -4.87 9.23
C LEU A 109 -2.78 -5.37 9.79
N SER A 110 -2.86 -5.64 11.09
CA SER A 110 -4.09 -6.13 11.74
C SER A 110 -5.25 -5.13 11.70
N GLN A 111 -4.96 -3.84 11.69
CA GLN A 111 -5.94 -2.75 11.66
C GLN A 111 -6.35 -2.33 10.25
N THR A 112 -5.63 -2.77 9.22
CA THR A 112 -5.90 -2.39 7.83
C THR A 112 -7.27 -2.86 7.38
N THR A 113 -8.04 -1.96 6.76
CA THR A 113 -9.35 -2.24 6.20
C THR A 113 -9.41 -2.03 4.68
N HIS A 114 -8.59 -1.12 4.16
CA HIS A 114 -8.52 -0.76 2.75
C HIS A 114 -7.08 -0.46 2.34
N TYR A 115 -6.86 -0.40 1.04
CA TYR A 115 -5.59 0.06 0.47
C TYR A 115 -5.83 1.00 -0.71
N ASP A 116 -4.82 1.77 -1.06
CA ASP A 116 -4.73 2.51 -2.31
C ASP A 116 -3.31 2.37 -2.86
N ILE A 117 -3.17 2.37 -4.20
CA ILE A 117 -1.87 2.33 -4.86
C ILE A 117 -1.77 3.51 -5.81
N ASP A 118 -0.78 4.36 -5.56
CA ASP A 118 -0.41 5.46 -6.43
C ASP A 118 0.98 5.20 -7.03
N TYR A 119 1.01 4.77 -8.29
CA TYR A 119 2.22 4.33 -9.01
C TYR A 119 2.98 3.21 -8.27
N ASP A 120 4.00 3.55 -7.53
CA ASP A 120 4.87 2.65 -6.77
C ASP A 120 4.70 2.77 -5.25
N MET A 121 3.64 3.47 -4.81
CA MET A 121 3.35 3.69 -3.40
C MET A 121 2.07 2.96 -3.01
N LEU A 122 2.17 2.02 -2.06
CA LEU A 122 1.04 1.33 -1.43
C LEU A 122 0.71 2.00 -0.11
N MET A 123 -0.51 2.44 0.05
CA MET A 123 -1.05 2.99 1.30
C MET A 123 -1.97 1.99 1.97
N LEU A 124 -1.71 1.65 3.21
CA LEU A 124 -2.61 0.88 4.07
C LEU A 124 -3.49 1.83 4.88
N ILE A 125 -4.79 1.60 4.84
CA ILE A 125 -5.80 2.54 5.32
C ILE A 125 -6.74 1.85 6.32
N SER A 126 -7.08 2.54 7.39
CA SER A 126 -8.16 2.18 8.31
C SER A 126 -9.01 3.40 8.61
N GLU A 127 -10.34 3.26 8.52
CA GLU A 127 -11.31 4.33 8.82
C GLU A 127 -10.98 5.67 8.12
N GLY A 128 -10.52 5.61 6.88
CA GLY A 128 -10.14 6.78 6.08
C GLY A 128 -8.78 7.40 6.44
N THR A 129 -8.06 6.85 7.41
CA THR A 129 -6.73 7.30 7.81
C THR A 129 -5.65 6.39 7.24
N VAL A 130 -4.60 6.97 6.65
CA VAL A 130 -3.42 6.24 6.18
C VAL A 130 -2.58 5.85 7.39
N LEU A 131 -2.48 4.55 7.64
CA LEU A 131 -1.70 3.98 8.75
C LEU A 131 -0.22 3.85 8.41
N ALA A 132 0.07 3.37 7.20
CA ALA A 132 1.43 3.20 6.70
C ALA A 132 1.49 3.37 5.19
N VAL A 133 2.67 3.71 4.71
CA VAL A 133 2.99 3.80 3.29
C VAL A 133 4.19 2.91 2.99
N PHE A 134 4.06 2.13 1.95
CA PHE A 134 5.13 1.27 1.43
C PHE A 134 5.47 1.72 0.00
N LYS A 135 6.70 1.50 -0.40
CA LYS A 135 7.17 1.73 -1.76
C LYS A 135 7.55 0.42 -2.42
N ALA A 136 7.17 0.27 -3.68
CA ALA A 136 7.60 -0.89 -4.48
C ALA A 136 9.12 -0.91 -4.61
N GLN A 137 9.72 -2.03 -4.29
CA GLN A 137 11.15 -2.24 -4.52
C GLN A 137 11.38 -2.38 -6.02
N THR A 138 12.19 -1.51 -6.58
CA THR A 138 12.67 -1.67 -7.95
C THR A 138 13.67 -2.82 -7.95
N GLN A 139 13.40 -3.90 -8.68
CA GLN A 139 14.42 -4.93 -8.95
C GLN A 139 15.48 -4.25 -9.81
N GLU A 140 16.58 -3.79 -9.21
CA GLU A 140 17.77 -3.51 -9.98
C GLU A 140 18.28 -4.85 -10.53
N ASN A 141 18.07 -5.06 -11.82
CA ASN A 141 18.71 -6.16 -12.54
C ASN A 141 20.24 -5.95 -12.45
N LYS A 142 20.85 -6.76 -11.63
CA LYS A 142 22.32 -6.88 -11.52
C LYS A 142 22.84 -7.75 -12.66
#